data_742e6c614ffc8967a5f042862a6564c6
#
_entry.id   742e6c614ffc8967a5f042862a6564c6
#
_cell.length_a   1.000
_cell.length_b   1.000
_cell.length_c   1.000
_cell.angle_alpha   90.00
_cell.angle_beta   90.00
_cell.angle_gamma   90.00
#
_symmetry.space_group_name_H-M   'P 1'
#
loop_
_entity.id
_entity.type
_entity.pdbx_description
1 polymer ?
#
loop_
_entity_poly.entity_id
_entity_poly.type
_entity_poly.pdbx_seq_one_letter_code
_entity_poly.pdbx_strand_id
1 'polypeptide(L)'
;VTPAPPQPRHQRHPRVGRLPDVRPLDRLRSIKIKLGVLVAAAVFVAALLTWVGLNNALGPSRTFPIVIVLALLMTQVLARGMTSPLREMTAAARAMAAGDYSRRVRATSRDEVGELATAFNRMADDLEQADTVRREMVANVSHELRTPVTALQAQLENIVDGVSDPDPEAMRAALAQTQRLSRLVATLLDLSRLEAGAVDLQITDVPVQQFLEEAAQEGRLVGASKDLTFPVSVDPPDLTLPADRERLHQVVANLVQNAVRHSPRGAPVRLEASRAGGWVRLDVVDQGPGIAADQRERVFERFARGNTPAITGQISTGGTGLGLSIVRWAVTLHGGTVEVADTPTGCTMRVMLPSRRQSRPATGAF
;
A
#
# COMPACT_ATOMS: atom_id res chain seq x y z
N VAL A 1 32.49 23.42 8.01
CA VAL A 1 31.93 23.05 6.70
C VAL A 1 32.50 21.68 6.36
N THR A 2 31.72 20.63 6.65
CA THR A 2 32.07 19.26 6.34
C THR A 2 31.52 18.95 4.94
N PRO A 3 32.33 18.43 4.01
CA PRO A 3 31.83 18.12 2.65
C PRO A 3 30.89 16.92 2.68
N ALA A 4 29.79 17.04 1.92
CA ALA A 4 28.80 15.99 1.76
C ALA A 4 29.41 14.69 1.17
N PRO A 5 28.95 13.49 1.58
CA PRO A 5 29.42 12.24 1.05
C PRO A 5 29.08 12.09 -0.44
N PRO A 6 29.98 11.48 -1.24
CA PRO A 6 29.76 11.32 -2.67
C PRO A 6 28.59 10.36 -2.94
N GLN A 7 27.67 10.78 -3.80
CA GLN A 7 26.57 9.94 -4.28
C GLN A 7 27.13 8.72 -5.04
N PRO A 8 26.53 7.53 -4.86
CA PRO A 8 26.97 6.33 -5.58
C PRO A 8 26.77 6.55 -7.09
N ARG A 9 27.89 6.56 -7.84
CA ARG A 9 27.87 6.58 -9.30
C ARG A 9 27.18 5.32 -9.79
N HIS A 10 26.02 5.46 -10.44
CA HIS A 10 25.44 4.39 -11.24
C HIS A 10 26.49 3.86 -12.22
N GLN A 11 27.05 2.70 -11.92
CA GLN A 11 27.93 1.99 -12.83
C GLN A 11 27.11 1.63 -14.07
N ARG A 12 27.31 2.40 -15.15
CA ARG A 12 26.85 2.01 -16.48
C ARG A 12 27.63 0.77 -16.88
N HIS A 13 27.01 -0.41 -16.74
CA HIS A 13 27.56 -1.62 -17.33
C HIS A 13 27.81 -1.43 -18.82
N PRO A 14 29.00 -1.80 -19.33
CA PRO A 14 29.31 -1.69 -20.76
C PRO A 14 28.28 -2.51 -21.55
N ARG A 15 27.63 -1.87 -22.52
CA ARG A 15 26.77 -2.54 -23.51
C ARG A 15 27.68 -3.43 -24.37
N VAL A 16 27.85 -4.69 -23.98
CA VAL A 16 28.35 -5.72 -24.88
C VAL A 16 27.40 -5.75 -26.07
N GLY A 17 27.93 -5.55 -27.29
CA GLY A 17 27.17 -5.48 -28.51
C GLY A 17 26.32 -6.72 -28.72
N ARG A 18 25.04 -6.64 -28.34
CA ARG A 18 24.04 -7.68 -28.60
C ARG A 18 23.62 -7.52 -30.06
N LEU A 19 23.77 -8.59 -30.84
CA LEU A 19 23.13 -8.72 -32.14
C LEU A 19 21.66 -8.30 -32.04
N PRO A 20 21.10 -7.62 -33.04
CA PRO A 20 19.71 -7.18 -33.03
C PRO A 20 18.81 -8.40 -32.74
N ASP A 21 17.96 -8.27 -31.74
CA ASP A 21 17.00 -9.30 -31.31
C ASP A 21 15.86 -9.35 -32.34
N VAL A 22 16.10 -10.06 -33.43
CA VAL A 22 15.16 -10.19 -34.55
C VAL A 22 14.10 -11.20 -34.15
N ARG A 23 12.87 -10.74 -33.91
CA ARG A 23 11.71 -11.55 -33.51
C ARG A 23 10.64 -11.54 -34.62
N PRO A 24 10.88 -12.20 -35.77
CA PRO A 24 10.00 -12.12 -36.93
C PRO A 24 8.60 -12.71 -36.72
N LEU A 25 8.45 -13.59 -35.72
CA LEU A 25 7.21 -14.30 -35.43
C LEU A 25 6.34 -13.66 -34.34
N ASP A 26 6.70 -12.49 -33.78
CA ASP A 26 5.97 -11.84 -32.68
C ASP A 26 4.53 -11.44 -33.03
N ARG A 27 4.21 -11.33 -34.33
CA ARG A 27 2.85 -11.02 -34.82
C ARG A 27 1.88 -12.22 -34.76
N LEU A 28 2.38 -13.43 -34.66
CA LEU A 28 1.54 -14.64 -34.61
C LEU A 28 0.96 -14.83 -33.21
N ARG A 29 -0.34 -15.18 -33.15
CA ARG A 29 -1.13 -15.20 -31.90
C ARG A 29 -0.97 -16.50 -31.07
N SER A 30 -0.25 -17.50 -31.55
CA SER A 30 -0.10 -18.76 -30.82
C SER A 30 1.26 -19.38 -31.04
N ILE A 31 1.84 -19.94 -29.98
CA ILE A 31 3.10 -20.71 -30.01
C ILE A 31 2.97 -21.90 -30.97
N LYS A 32 1.80 -22.56 -31.03
CA LYS A 32 1.55 -23.68 -31.94
C LYS A 32 1.67 -23.25 -33.39
N ILE A 33 1.12 -22.09 -33.75
CA ILE A 33 1.22 -21.53 -35.10
C ILE A 33 2.68 -21.15 -35.41
N LYS A 34 3.38 -20.52 -34.48
CA LYS A 34 4.81 -20.19 -34.61
C LYS A 34 5.65 -21.45 -34.88
N LEU A 35 5.42 -22.49 -34.10
CA LEU A 35 6.11 -23.78 -34.26
C LEU A 35 5.75 -24.43 -35.62
N GLY A 36 4.48 -24.41 -36.00
CA GLY A 36 4.03 -24.91 -37.30
C GLY A 36 4.68 -24.18 -38.48
N VAL A 37 4.70 -22.85 -38.43
CA VAL A 37 5.38 -22.00 -39.44
C VAL A 37 6.89 -22.29 -39.50
N LEU A 38 7.53 -22.47 -38.33
CA LEU A 38 8.95 -22.81 -38.25
C LEU A 38 9.25 -24.15 -38.91
N VAL A 39 8.47 -25.18 -38.59
CA VAL A 39 8.65 -26.50 -39.17
C VAL A 39 8.36 -26.49 -40.69
N ALA A 40 7.24 -25.89 -41.08
CA ALA A 40 6.88 -25.76 -42.51
C ALA A 40 7.94 -25.00 -43.32
N ALA A 41 8.47 -23.88 -42.79
CA ALA A 41 9.53 -23.12 -43.46
C ALA A 41 10.83 -23.92 -43.56
N ALA A 42 11.22 -24.65 -42.50
CA ALA A 42 12.42 -25.50 -42.52
C ALA A 42 12.32 -26.61 -43.56
N VAL A 43 11.14 -27.30 -43.58
CA VAL A 43 10.88 -28.37 -44.59
C VAL A 43 10.83 -27.81 -45.99
N PHE A 44 10.18 -26.65 -46.21
CA PHE A 44 10.10 -26.00 -47.51
C PHE A 44 11.49 -25.59 -48.03
N VAL A 45 12.30 -24.99 -47.20
CA VAL A 45 13.68 -24.58 -47.58
C VAL A 45 14.53 -25.81 -47.86
N ALA A 46 14.41 -26.89 -47.07
CA ALA A 46 15.12 -28.14 -47.34
C ALA A 46 14.71 -28.76 -48.67
N ALA A 47 13.41 -28.84 -48.94
CA ALA A 47 12.89 -29.37 -50.22
C ALA A 47 13.32 -28.55 -51.43
N LEU A 48 13.24 -27.17 -51.35
CA LEU A 48 13.64 -26.27 -52.40
C LEU A 48 15.14 -26.39 -52.72
N LEU A 49 15.98 -26.41 -51.70
CA LEU A 49 17.43 -26.54 -51.88
C LEU A 49 17.82 -27.89 -52.45
N THR A 50 17.14 -28.95 -52.04
CA THR A 50 17.34 -30.31 -52.60
C THR A 50 16.94 -30.34 -54.08
N TRP A 51 15.77 -29.75 -54.43
CA TRP A 51 15.28 -29.66 -55.81
C TRP A 51 16.26 -28.85 -56.72
N VAL A 52 16.71 -27.70 -56.25
CA VAL A 52 17.71 -26.83 -56.95
C VAL A 52 19.03 -27.57 -57.14
N GLY A 53 19.51 -28.28 -56.10
CA GLY A 53 20.75 -29.05 -56.15
C GLY A 53 20.70 -30.18 -57.17
N LEU A 54 19.62 -30.89 -57.24
CA LEU A 54 19.39 -31.98 -58.19
C LEU A 54 19.28 -31.46 -59.63
N ASN A 55 18.62 -30.31 -59.83
CA ASN A 55 18.38 -29.72 -61.14
C ASN A 55 19.67 -29.06 -61.75
N ASN A 56 20.64 -28.71 -60.92
CA ASN A 56 21.94 -28.12 -61.32
C ASN A 56 23.06 -29.19 -61.35
N ALA A 57 22.75 -30.47 -61.45
CA ALA A 57 23.69 -31.60 -61.52
C ALA A 57 24.71 -31.68 -60.36
N LEU A 58 24.37 -31.08 -59.22
CA LEU A 58 25.15 -31.22 -57.98
C LEU A 58 24.85 -32.62 -57.39
N GLY A 59 25.89 -33.39 -57.18
CA GLY A 59 25.74 -34.73 -56.62
C GLY A 59 25.16 -34.69 -55.17
N PRO A 60 24.41 -35.76 -54.77
CA PRO A 60 23.79 -35.81 -53.44
C PRO A 60 24.78 -35.58 -52.29
N SER A 61 26.00 -36.03 -52.44
CA SER A 61 27.07 -35.86 -51.44
C SER A 61 27.43 -34.42 -51.11
N ARG A 62 27.14 -33.46 -52.00
CA ARG A 62 27.40 -32.03 -51.82
C ARG A 62 26.13 -31.27 -51.40
N THR A 63 24.96 -31.67 -51.95
CA THR A 63 23.69 -30.98 -51.68
C THR A 63 23.17 -31.24 -50.26
N PHE A 64 23.18 -32.51 -49.78
CA PHE A 64 22.66 -32.83 -48.47
C PHE A 64 23.34 -32.14 -47.30
N PRO A 65 24.68 -32.06 -47.19
CA PRO A 65 25.34 -31.34 -46.12
C PRO A 65 24.97 -29.84 -46.08
N ILE A 66 24.90 -29.17 -47.24
CA ILE A 66 24.53 -27.75 -47.34
C ILE A 66 23.09 -27.56 -46.86
N VAL A 67 22.15 -28.37 -47.31
CA VAL A 67 20.73 -28.31 -46.89
C VAL A 67 20.59 -28.51 -45.38
N ILE A 68 21.27 -29.48 -44.79
CA ILE A 68 21.24 -29.76 -43.37
C ILE A 68 21.77 -28.52 -42.57
N VAL A 69 22.93 -27.99 -42.98
CA VAL A 69 23.52 -26.82 -42.27
C VAL A 69 22.59 -25.62 -42.32
N LEU A 70 22.02 -25.29 -43.50
CA LEU A 70 21.10 -24.16 -43.66
C LEU A 70 19.82 -24.35 -42.90
N ALA A 71 19.24 -25.54 -42.91
CA ALA A 71 18.05 -25.87 -42.11
C ALA A 71 18.29 -25.76 -40.60
N LEU A 72 19.45 -26.20 -40.12
CA LEU A 72 19.85 -26.06 -38.72
C LEU A 72 20.06 -24.58 -38.34
N LEU A 73 20.73 -23.81 -39.14
CA LEU A 73 20.95 -22.36 -38.91
C LEU A 73 19.60 -21.62 -38.84
N MET A 74 18.71 -21.89 -39.82
CA MET A 74 17.37 -21.30 -39.82
C MET A 74 16.57 -21.67 -38.58
N THR A 75 16.57 -22.95 -38.19
CA THR A 75 15.90 -23.43 -37.00
C THR A 75 16.47 -22.76 -35.73
N GLN A 76 17.80 -22.60 -35.64
CA GLN A 76 18.45 -21.94 -34.51
C GLN A 76 18.06 -20.44 -34.41
N VAL A 77 17.99 -19.72 -35.53
CA VAL A 77 17.59 -18.31 -35.53
C VAL A 77 16.13 -18.16 -35.04
N LEU A 78 15.24 -18.95 -35.60
CA LEU A 78 13.81 -18.91 -35.24
C LEU A 78 13.55 -19.36 -33.80
N ALA A 79 14.22 -20.45 -33.36
CA ALA A 79 14.11 -20.94 -32.00
C ALA A 79 14.62 -19.94 -30.95
N ARG A 80 15.67 -19.18 -31.27
CA ARG A 80 16.15 -18.10 -30.37
C ARG A 80 15.09 -17.04 -30.10
N GLY A 81 14.31 -16.65 -31.12
CA GLY A 81 13.21 -15.70 -30.96
C GLY A 81 12.12 -16.21 -29.97
N MET A 82 11.87 -17.53 -29.95
CA MET A 82 10.88 -18.13 -29.04
C MET A 82 11.41 -18.32 -27.62
N THR A 83 12.70 -18.66 -27.45
CA THR A 83 13.28 -18.96 -26.14
C THR A 83 13.83 -17.75 -25.42
N SER A 84 14.12 -16.65 -26.12
CA SER A 84 14.66 -15.41 -25.54
C SER A 84 13.76 -14.82 -24.46
N PRO A 85 12.43 -14.66 -24.66
CA PRO A 85 11.54 -14.13 -23.62
C PRO A 85 11.53 -14.96 -22.35
N LEU A 86 11.53 -16.31 -22.48
CA LEU A 86 11.54 -17.21 -21.32
C LEU A 86 12.84 -17.10 -20.51
N ARG A 87 13.98 -16.89 -21.18
CA ARG A 87 15.26 -16.62 -20.51
C ARG A 87 15.26 -15.26 -19.83
N GLU A 88 14.66 -14.24 -20.43
CA GLU A 88 14.47 -12.91 -19.81
C GLU A 88 13.60 -13.03 -18.55
N MET A 89 12.49 -13.79 -18.60
CA MET A 89 11.65 -14.06 -17.43
C MET A 89 12.41 -14.76 -16.33
N THR A 90 13.19 -15.81 -16.68
CA THR A 90 13.98 -16.53 -15.68
C THR A 90 15.02 -15.62 -15.02
N ALA A 91 15.67 -14.75 -15.79
CA ALA A 91 16.62 -13.79 -15.26
C ALA A 91 15.95 -12.74 -14.38
N ALA A 92 14.78 -12.23 -14.80
CA ALA A 92 13.99 -11.28 -14.01
C ALA A 92 13.48 -11.91 -12.71
N ALA A 93 12.97 -13.15 -12.76
CA ALA A 93 12.54 -13.88 -11.56
C ALA A 93 13.66 -14.09 -10.55
N ARG A 94 14.89 -14.39 -11.01
CA ARG A 94 16.06 -14.48 -10.13
C ARG A 94 16.43 -13.13 -9.51
N ALA A 95 16.33 -12.04 -10.27
CA ALA A 95 16.57 -10.70 -9.76
C ALA A 95 15.53 -10.33 -8.70
N MET A 96 14.25 -10.66 -8.94
CA MET A 96 13.15 -10.46 -7.96
C MET A 96 13.36 -11.26 -6.69
N ALA A 97 13.82 -12.50 -6.78
CA ALA A 97 14.17 -13.32 -5.61
C ALA A 97 15.33 -12.71 -4.80
N ALA A 98 16.17 -11.89 -5.42
CA ALA A 98 17.26 -11.14 -4.76
C ALA A 98 16.82 -9.72 -4.31
N GLY A 99 15.51 -9.38 -4.44
CA GLY A 99 14.95 -8.10 -4.01
C GLY A 99 15.00 -6.96 -5.06
N ASP A 100 15.42 -7.26 -6.30
CA ASP A 100 15.37 -6.28 -7.42
C ASP A 100 14.06 -6.43 -8.19
N TYR A 101 13.02 -5.73 -7.74
CA TYR A 101 11.68 -5.73 -8.36
C TYR A 101 11.57 -4.79 -9.56
N SER A 102 12.61 -4.02 -9.90
CA SER A 102 12.58 -3.06 -11.01
C SER A 102 12.68 -3.71 -12.39
N ARG A 103 13.01 -4.99 -12.45
CA ARG A 103 13.17 -5.72 -13.71
C ARG A 103 11.85 -5.98 -14.40
N ARG A 104 11.79 -5.64 -15.68
CA ARG A 104 10.64 -5.91 -16.55
C ARG A 104 11.07 -6.76 -17.74
N VAL A 105 10.15 -7.60 -18.18
CA VAL A 105 10.30 -8.46 -19.37
C VAL A 105 9.62 -7.79 -20.55
N ARG A 106 10.23 -7.91 -21.74
CA ARG A 106 9.62 -7.36 -22.96
C ARG A 106 8.40 -8.19 -23.37
N ALA A 107 7.23 -7.59 -23.34
CA ALA A 107 5.95 -8.20 -23.72
C ALA A 107 5.58 -7.81 -25.17
N THR A 108 6.46 -8.10 -26.14
CA THR A 108 6.25 -7.72 -27.57
C THR A 108 5.44 -8.76 -28.33
N SER A 109 5.45 -10.01 -27.89
CA SER A 109 4.72 -11.10 -28.53
C SER A 109 3.22 -11.02 -28.28
N ARG A 110 2.41 -11.46 -29.25
CA ARG A 110 0.93 -11.50 -29.17
C ARG A 110 0.41 -12.91 -28.89
N ASP A 111 1.27 -13.82 -28.47
CA ASP A 111 0.96 -15.20 -28.13
C ASP A 111 0.94 -15.42 -26.62
N GLU A 112 0.85 -16.68 -26.21
CA GLU A 112 0.80 -17.12 -24.81
C GLU A 112 2.04 -16.68 -24.01
N VAL A 113 3.20 -16.47 -24.69
CA VAL A 113 4.41 -15.95 -24.04
C VAL A 113 4.27 -14.45 -23.74
N GLY A 114 3.63 -13.69 -24.64
CA GLY A 114 3.35 -12.29 -24.43
C GLY A 114 2.35 -12.04 -23.30
N GLU A 115 1.31 -12.90 -23.19
CA GLU A 115 0.38 -12.86 -22.07
C GLU A 115 1.09 -13.14 -20.75
N LEU A 116 1.94 -14.17 -20.73
CA LEU A 116 2.74 -14.51 -19.56
C LEU A 116 3.69 -13.36 -19.17
N ALA A 117 4.34 -12.71 -20.15
CA ALA A 117 5.20 -11.56 -19.90
C ALA A 117 4.42 -10.39 -19.31
N THR A 118 3.20 -10.15 -19.77
CA THR A 118 2.31 -9.11 -19.24
C THR A 118 1.89 -9.41 -17.81
N ALA A 119 1.47 -10.65 -17.52
CA ALA A 119 1.12 -11.08 -16.18
C ALA A 119 2.33 -11.00 -15.22
N PHE A 120 3.51 -11.41 -15.69
CA PHE A 120 4.76 -11.29 -14.94
C PHE A 120 5.08 -9.83 -14.58
N ASN A 121 4.94 -8.91 -15.54
CA ASN A 121 5.20 -7.49 -15.29
C ASN A 121 4.21 -6.89 -14.27
N ARG A 122 2.93 -7.27 -14.33
CA ARG A 122 1.95 -6.86 -13.30
C ARG A 122 2.34 -7.35 -11.91
N MET A 123 2.71 -8.63 -11.79
CA MET A 123 3.21 -9.15 -10.51
C MET A 123 4.46 -8.39 -10.03
N ALA A 124 5.36 -8.01 -10.96
CA ALA A 124 6.54 -7.22 -10.63
C ALA A 124 6.16 -5.80 -10.13
N ASP A 125 5.16 -5.17 -10.76
CA ASP A 125 4.63 -3.86 -10.34
C ASP A 125 4.04 -3.95 -8.93
N ASP A 126 3.22 -4.97 -8.67
CA ASP A 126 2.59 -5.19 -7.36
C ASP A 126 3.63 -5.43 -6.25
N LEU A 127 4.69 -6.23 -6.54
CA LEU A 127 5.77 -6.48 -5.59
C LEU A 127 6.63 -5.23 -5.34
N GLU A 128 6.95 -4.45 -6.38
CA GLU A 128 7.70 -3.20 -6.25
C GLU A 128 6.94 -2.18 -5.40
N GLN A 129 5.63 -2.08 -5.62
CA GLN A 129 4.75 -1.22 -4.83
C GLN A 129 4.69 -1.68 -3.37
N ALA A 130 4.51 -2.98 -3.13
CA ALA A 130 4.48 -3.53 -1.78
C ALA A 130 5.81 -3.30 -1.02
N ASP A 131 6.95 -3.49 -1.69
CA ASP A 131 8.27 -3.26 -1.09
C ASP A 131 8.53 -1.77 -0.82
N THR A 132 8.08 -0.89 -1.71
CA THR A 132 8.18 0.56 -1.51
C THR A 132 7.38 0.99 -0.28
N VAL A 133 6.11 0.57 -0.18
CA VAL A 133 5.25 0.83 0.98
C VAL A 133 5.88 0.29 2.27
N ARG A 134 6.46 -0.91 2.22
CA ARG A 134 7.15 -1.51 3.37
C ARG A 134 8.37 -0.69 3.80
N ARG A 135 9.21 -0.24 2.85
CA ARG A 135 10.40 0.58 3.17
C ARG A 135 10.01 1.93 3.75
N GLU A 136 9.02 2.60 3.16
CA GLU A 136 8.49 3.86 3.67
C GLU A 136 7.93 3.69 5.09
N MET A 137 7.20 2.60 5.33
CA MET A 137 6.70 2.27 6.66
C MET A 137 7.83 2.16 7.69
N VAL A 138 8.87 1.36 7.40
CA VAL A 138 10.02 1.18 8.32
C VAL A 138 10.73 2.51 8.57
N ALA A 139 10.94 3.32 7.54
CA ALA A 139 11.57 4.63 7.66
C ALA A 139 10.74 5.58 8.54
N ASN A 140 9.43 5.66 8.28
CA ASN A 140 8.52 6.53 9.01
C ASN A 140 8.38 6.10 10.48
N VAL A 141 8.22 4.81 10.75
CA VAL A 141 8.20 4.25 12.10
C VAL A 141 9.47 4.59 12.86
N SER A 142 10.64 4.40 12.23
CA SER A 142 11.92 4.72 12.84
C SER A 142 12.04 6.19 13.20
N HIS A 143 11.53 7.07 12.34
CA HIS A 143 11.52 8.52 12.59
C HIS A 143 10.56 8.91 13.71
N GLU A 144 9.33 8.36 13.71
CA GLU A 144 8.31 8.63 14.72
C GLU A 144 8.66 8.07 16.11
N LEU A 145 9.44 6.99 16.17
CA LEU A 145 9.98 6.46 17.43
C LEU A 145 11.17 7.28 17.93
N ARG A 146 12.09 7.69 17.04
CA ARG A 146 13.31 8.40 17.44
C ARG A 146 13.00 9.72 18.13
N THR A 147 12.06 10.50 17.61
CA THR A 147 11.72 11.84 18.14
C THR A 147 11.31 11.80 19.62
N PRO A 148 10.31 11.02 20.05
CA PRO A 148 9.92 10.97 21.46
C PRO A 148 10.96 10.31 22.35
N VAL A 149 11.72 9.34 21.84
CA VAL A 149 12.82 8.69 22.58
C VAL A 149 13.94 9.72 22.88
N THR A 150 14.38 10.48 21.87
CA THR A 150 15.40 11.49 22.06
C THR A 150 14.94 12.60 22.99
N ALA A 151 13.68 13.04 22.90
CA ALA A 151 13.11 14.04 23.78
C ALA A 151 13.06 13.55 25.24
N LEU A 152 12.61 12.31 25.45
CA LEU A 152 12.57 11.67 26.79
C LEU A 152 13.97 11.51 27.35
N GLN A 153 14.92 11.04 26.54
CA GLN A 153 16.31 10.86 26.95
C GLN A 153 16.93 12.19 27.38
N ALA A 154 16.83 13.24 26.55
CA ALA A 154 17.37 14.57 26.89
C ALA A 154 16.76 15.13 28.18
N GLN A 155 15.46 14.91 28.40
CA GLN A 155 14.77 15.34 29.61
C GLN A 155 15.29 14.60 30.86
N LEU A 156 15.50 13.29 30.77
CA LEU A 156 16.03 12.48 31.87
C LEU A 156 17.50 12.79 32.11
N GLU A 157 18.32 13.00 31.06
CA GLU A 157 19.74 13.42 31.18
C GLU A 157 19.84 14.76 31.91
N ASN A 158 19.04 15.76 31.57
CA ASN A 158 19.01 17.05 32.25
C ASN A 158 18.69 16.92 33.76
N ILE A 159 17.85 15.97 34.14
CA ILE A 159 17.52 15.71 35.56
C ILE A 159 18.69 15.02 36.25
N VAL A 160 19.28 14.00 35.60
CA VAL A 160 20.43 13.25 36.16
C VAL A 160 21.67 14.14 36.34
N ASP A 161 21.91 15.04 35.38
CA ASP A 161 23.04 15.99 35.40
C ASP A 161 22.81 17.19 36.33
N GLY A 162 21.62 17.27 36.97
CA GLY A 162 21.28 18.37 37.89
C GLY A 162 21.02 19.71 37.19
N VAL A 163 20.79 19.69 35.86
CA VAL A 163 20.44 20.88 35.06
C VAL A 163 18.98 21.28 35.25
N SER A 164 18.13 20.31 35.51
CA SER A 164 16.70 20.49 35.80
C SER A 164 16.30 19.75 37.06
N ASP A 165 15.45 20.34 37.88
CA ASP A 165 14.87 19.68 39.06
C ASP A 165 13.84 18.63 38.61
N PRO A 166 13.72 17.49 39.34
CA PRO A 166 12.71 16.49 39.10
C PRO A 166 11.33 16.95 39.62
N ASP A 167 10.84 18.06 39.08
CA ASP A 167 9.54 18.60 39.46
C ASP A 167 8.37 17.81 38.90
N PRO A 168 7.14 17.96 39.41
CA PRO A 168 5.96 17.25 38.92
C PRO A 168 5.63 17.54 37.46
N GLU A 169 6.06 18.69 36.90
CA GLU A 169 5.78 19.06 35.52
C GLU A 169 6.73 18.29 34.56
N ALA A 170 8.00 18.23 34.89
CA ALA A 170 9.00 17.44 34.16
C ALA A 170 8.62 15.95 34.16
N MET A 171 8.17 15.41 35.32
CA MET A 171 7.72 14.01 35.40
C MET A 171 6.46 13.75 34.57
N ARG A 172 5.47 14.65 34.56
CA ARG A 172 4.29 14.52 33.70
C ARG A 172 4.64 14.58 32.22
N ALA A 173 5.58 15.43 31.83
CA ALA A 173 6.06 15.50 30.45
C ALA A 173 6.75 14.20 30.02
N ALA A 174 7.59 13.61 30.86
CA ALA A 174 8.23 12.31 30.62
C ALA A 174 7.19 11.19 30.50
N LEU A 175 6.20 11.16 31.40
CA LEU A 175 5.10 10.19 31.35
C LEU A 175 4.28 10.32 30.06
N ALA A 176 3.98 11.55 29.62
CA ALA A 176 3.27 11.80 28.37
C ALA A 176 4.03 11.27 27.13
N GLN A 177 5.36 11.40 27.10
CA GLN A 177 6.19 10.82 26.02
C GLN A 177 6.17 9.29 26.04
N THR A 178 6.26 8.68 27.24
CA THR A 178 6.18 7.23 27.40
C THR A 178 4.82 6.69 26.95
N GLN A 179 3.72 7.36 27.32
CA GLN A 179 2.37 7.01 26.87
C GLN A 179 2.21 7.16 25.35
N ARG A 180 2.85 8.18 24.75
CA ARG A 180 2.86 8.35 23.30
C ARG A 180 3.59 7.18 22.62
N LEU A 181 4.74 6.76 23.13
CA LEU A 181 5.48 5.60 22.63
C LEU A 181 4.65 4.31 22.74
N SER A 182 4.01 4.07 23.87
CA SER A 182 3.15 2.89 24.06
C SER A 182 2.01 2.85 23.05
N ARG A 183 1.36 3.98 22.79
CA ARG A 183 0.31 4.06 21.74
C ARG A 183 0.87 3.78 20.35
N LEU A 184 2.07 4.26 20.03
CA LEU A 184 2.70 4.05 18.75
C LEU A 184 3.04 2.56 18.53
N VAL A 185 3.56 1.89 19.57
CA VAL A 185 3.84 0.45 19.54
C VAL A 185 2.55 -0.36 19.38
N ALA A 186 1.48 -0.05 20.12
CA ALA A 186 0.19 -0.71 19.98
C ALA A 186 -0.36 -0.58 18.54
N THR A 187 -0.26 0.62 17.97
CA THR A 187 -0.64 0.89 16.57
C THR A 187 0.15 0.04 15.57
N LEU A 188 1.46 -0.14 15.80
CA LEU A 188 2.31 -0.97 14.94
C LEU A 188 1.98 -2.46 15.03
N LEU A 189 1.68 -2.95 16.24
CA LEU A 189 1.23 -4.32 16.45
C LEU A 189 -0.11 -4.59 15.76
N ASP A 190 -1.05 -3.65 15.84
CA ASP A 190 -2.32 -3.74 15.11
C ASP A 190 -2.10 -3.77 13.61
N LEU A 191 -1.20 -2.93 13.09
CA LEU A 191 -0.85 -2.91 11.68
C LEU A 191 -0.17 -4.22 11.21
N SER A 192 0.70 -4.80 12.02
CA SER A 192 1.34 -6.10 11.74
C SER A 192 0.32 -7.25 11.69
N ARG A 193 -0.64 -7.27 12.61
CA ARG A 193 -1.76 -8.23 12.62
C ARG A 193 -2.65 -8.08 11.38
N LEU A 194 -2.81 -6.85 10.91
CA LEU A 194 -3.53 -6.51 9.68
C LEU A 194 -2.89 -7.18 8.47
N GLU A 195 -1.57 -7.06 8.31
CA GLU A 195 -0.84 -7.65 7.18
C GLU A 195 -0.87 -9.19 7.20
N ALA A 196 -0.95 -9.77 8.40
CA ALA A 196 -1.09 -11.22 8.56
C ALA A 196 -2.49 -11.76 8.23
N GLY A 197 -3.50 -10.89 8.00
CA GLY A 197 -4.89 -11.31 7.71
C GLY A 197 -5.58 -12.08 8.85
N ALA A 198 -5.00 -12.10 10.05
CA ALA A 198 -5.34 -12.98 11.16
C ALA A 198 -6.16 -12.25 12.27
N VAL A 199 -7.12 -11.41 11.89
CA VAL A 199 -7.97 -10.74 12.89
C VAL A 199 -9.38 -11.31 12.84
N ASP A 200 -9.74 -12.12 13.84
CA ASP A 200 -11.11 -12.51 14.08
C ASP A 200 -11.81 -11.43 14.91
N LEU A 201 -12.88 -10.85 14.34
CA LEU A 201 -13.69 -9.86 15.01
C LEU A 201 -14.58 -10.52 16.07
N GLN A 202 -14.60 -9.98 17.27
CA GLN A 202 -15.55 -10.36 18.32
C GLN A 202 -16.83 -9.53 18.22
N ILE A 203 -17.71 -9.89 17.27
CA ILE A 203 -18.93 -9.13 16.99
C ILE A 203 -19.95 -9.31 18.11
N THR A 204 -20.31 -8.21 18.75
CA THR A 204 -21.37 -8.08 19.75
C THR A 204 -22.34 -6.97 19.35
N ASP A 205 -23.57 -6.99 19.90
CA ASP A 205 -24.51 -5.90 19.66
C ASP A 205 -24.16 -4.73 20.59
N VAL A 206 -23.63 -3.64 20.02
CA VAL A 206 -23.18 -2.45 20.75
C VAL A 206 -24.33 -1.43 20.82
N PRO A 207 -24.81 -1.01 22.01
CA PRO A 207 -25.75 0.10 22.17
C PRO A 207 -25.07 1.41 21.79
N VAL A 208 -25.45 2.00 20.64
CA VAL A 208 -24.73 3.14 20.03
C VAL A 208 -24.81 4.39 20.89
N GLN A 209 -25.96 4.68 21.53
CA GLN A 209 -26.11 5.84 22.41
C GLN A 209 -25.10 5.82 23.54
N GLN A 210 -25.08 4.74 24.33
CA GLN A 210 -24.14 4.60 25.44
C GLN A 210 -22.69 4.65 24.99
N PHE A 211 -22.39 3.97 23.89
CA PHE A 211 -21.05 3.92 23.32
C PHE A 211 -20.52 5.31 22.92
N LEU A 212 -21.34 6.14 22.26
CA LEU A 212 -20.95 7.51 21.88
C LEU A 212 -20.88 8.44 23.08
N GLU A 213 -21.70 8.24 24.13
CA GLU A 213 -21.61 9.01 25.37
C GLU A 213 -20.29 8.74 26.12
N GLU A 214 -19.83 7.48 26.17
CA GLU A 214 -18.52 7.11 26.70
C GLU A 214 -17.39 7.79 25.89
N ALA A 215 -17.45 7.72 24.55
CA ALA A 215 -16.48 8.38 23.68
C ALA A 215 -16.48 9.92 23.84
N ALA A 216 -17.65 10.52 24.02
CA ALA A 216 -17.78 11.95 24.31
C ALA A 216 -17.16 12.33 25.68
N GLN A 217 -17.27 11.46 26.67
CA GLN A 217 -16.64 11.68 27.98
C GLN A 217 -15.12 11.64 27.88
N GLU A 218 -14.56 10.67 27.15
CA GLU A 218 -13.12 10.63 26.86
C GLU A 218 -12.68 11.85 26.06
N GLY A 219 -13.46 12.25 25.05
CA GLY A 219 -13.22 13.45 24.23
C GLY A 219 -13.14 14.72 25.09
N ARG A 220 -14.01 14.88 26.08
CA ARG A 220 -13.97 16.01 27.04
C ARG A 220 -12.65 16.07 27.81
N LEU A 221 -12.11 14.93 28.22
CA LEU A 221 -10.81 14.89 28.91
C LEU A 221 -9.67 15.33 27.98
N VAL A 222 -9.67 14.82 26.75
CA VAL A 222 -8.62 15.15 25.74
C VAL A 222 -8.76 16.60 25.26
N GLY A 223 -9.98 17.10 25.10
CA GLY A 223 -10.32 18.43 24.61
C GLY A 223 -10.35 19.53 25.68
N ALA A 224 -10.10 19.21 26.96
CA ALA A 224 -10.21 20.14 28.09
C ALA A 224 -9.37 21.39 27.93
N SER A 225 -8.17 21.29 27.37
CA SER A 225 -7.27 22.44 27.13
C SER A 225 -7.79 23.44 26.08
N LYS A 226 -8.77 23.03 25.27
CA LYS A 226 -9.40 23.84 24.22
C LYS A 226 -10.86 24.21 24.52
N ASP A 227 -11.37 23.88 25.68
CA ASP A 227 -12.77 24.12 26.11
C ASP A 227 -13.81 23.57 25.10
N LEU A 228 -13.54 22.39 24.52
CA LEU A 228 -14.41 21.78 23.52
C LEU A 228 -15.62 21.11 24.16
N THR A 229 -16.76 21.14 23.46
CA THR A 229 -17.98 20.42 23.85
C THR A 229 -18.24 19.24 22.93
N PHE A 230 -18.86 18.17 23.47
CA PHE A 230 -19.10 16.93 22.73
C PHE A 230 -20.59 16.54 22.80
N PRO A 231 -21.47 17.21 22.03
CA PRO A 231 -22.87 16.79 21.96
C PRO A 231 -23.01 15.47 21.19
N VAL A 232 -23.86 14.59 21.73
CA VAL A 232 -24.18 13.28 21.13
C VAL A 232 -25.61 13.28 20.66
N SER A 233 -25.88 12.75 19.47
CA SER A 233 -27.20 12.57 18.88
C SER A 233 -27.32 11.22 18.19
N VAL A 234 -28.26 10.39 18.60
CA VAL A 234 -28.50 9.06 18.03
C VAL A 234 -29.97 8.92 17.63
N ASP A 235 -30.22 8.52 16.40
CA ASP A 235 -31.57 8.32 15.85
C ASP A 235 -31.68 6.95 15.14
N PRO A 236 -32.52 6.03 15.64
CA PRO A 236 -33.33 6.09 16.86
C PRO A 236 -32.48 5.90 18.12
N PRO A 237 -32.97 6.32 19.33
CA PRO A 237 -32.19 6.25 20.57
C PRO A 237 -31.80 4.82 21.00
N ASP A 238 -32.56 3.82 20.59
CA ASP A 238 -32.35 2.39 20.84
C ASP A 238 -31.47 1.72 19.79
N LEU A 239 -30.80 2.51 18.95
CA LEU A 239 -29.95 2.01 17.87
C LEU A 239 -28.85 1.09 18.42
N THR A 240 -28.79 -0.13 17.87
CA THR A 240 -27.71 -1.10 18.11
C THR A 240 -26.92 -1.34 16.84
N LEU A 241 -25.63 -1.63 17.01
CA LEU A 241 -24.69 -1.91 15.92
C LEU A 241 -23.97 -3.24 16.20
N PRO A 242 -24.07 -4.25 15.33
CA PRO A 242 -23.26 -5.45 15.44
C PRO A 242 -21.80 -5.14 15.05
N ALA A 243 -20.95 -5.01 16.05
CA ALA A 243 -19.55 -4.65 15.87
C ALA A 243 -18.64 -5.26 16.93
N ASP A 244 -17.37 -5.31 16.65
CA ASP A 244 -16.33 -5.51 17.67
C ASP A 244 -16.17 -4.19 18.43
N ARG A 245 -16.58 -4.20 19.72
CA ARG A 245 -16.62 -3.01 20.56
C ARG A 245 -15.22 -2.35 20.69
N GLU A 246 -14.18 -3.15 20.83
CA GLU A 246 -12.81 -2.63 21.00
C GLU A 246 -12.33 -1.94 19.71
N ARG A 247 -12.57 -2.55 18.56
CA ARG A 247 -12.23 -1.96 17.26
C ARG A 247 -13.07 -0.73 16.92
N LEU A 248 -14.35 -0.76 17.27
CA LEU A 248 -15.22 0.41 17.10
C LEU A 248 -14.77 1.56 18.00
N HIS A 249 -14.38 1.27 19.25
CA HIS A 249 -13.80 2.27 20.14
C HIS A 249 -12.52 2.88 19.55
N GLN A 250 -11.63 2.06 19.00
CA GLN A 250 -10.42 2.53 18.31
C GLN A 250 -10.74 3.46 17.14
N VAL A 251 -11.79 3.17 16.35
CA VAL A 251 -12.28 4.03 15.26
C VAL A 251 -12.70 5.39 15.81
N VAL A 252 -13.65 5.42 16.76
CA VAL A 252 -14.21 6.68 17.27
C VAL A 252 -13.17 7.49 18.02
N ALA A 253 -12.32 6.86 18.84
CA ALA A 253 -11.23 7.53 19.56
C ALA A 253 -10.24 8.23 18.59
N ASN A 254 -9.85 7.59 17.49
CA ASN A 254 -8.99 8.21 16.48
C ASN A 254 -9.68 9.41 15.78
N LEU A 255 -10.97 9.28 15.46
CA LEU A 255 -11.75 10.37 14.85
C LEU A 255 -11.92 11.54 15.80
N VAL A 256 -12.25 11.28 17.06
CA VAL A 256 -12.38 12.31 18.12
C VAL A 256 -11.04 13.02 18.36
N GLN A 257 -9.93 12.28 18.47
CA GLN A 257 -8.59 12.88 18.63
C GLN A 257 -8.23 13.78 17.44
N ASN A 258 -8.58 13.36 16.23
CA ASN A 258 -8.38 14.16 15.04
C ASN A 258 -9.23 15.46 15.09
N ALA A 259 -10.50 15.35 15.43
CA ALA A 259 -11.41 16.47 15.60
C ALA A 259 -10.92 17.46 16.68
N VAL A 260 -10.49 16.97 17.86
CA VAL A 260 -9.91 17.79 18.93
C VAL A 260 -8.68 18.54 18.47
N ARG A 261 -7.82 17.90 17.69
CA ARG A 261 -6.60 18.53 17.17
C ARG A 261 -6.92 19.72 16.27
N HIS A 262 -7.88 19.58 15.37
CA HIS A 262 -8.16 20.54 14.30
C HIS A 262 -9.25 21.54 14.64
N SER A 263 -10.05 21.30 15.68
CA SER A 263 -11.07 22.25 16.15
C SER A 263 -10.47 23.51 16.78
N PRO A 264 -11.06 24.68 16.54
CA PRO A 264 -10.75 25.90 17.28
C PRO A 264 -11.25 25.79 18.73
N ARG A 265 -10.74 26.66 19.62
CA ARG A 265 -11.18 26.71 21.03
C ARG A 265 -12.67 27.00 21.15
N GLY A 266 -13.34 26.36 22.11
CA GLY A 266 -14.76 26.55 22.39
C GLY A 266 -15.72 25.94 21.38
N ALA A 267 -15.20 25.28 20.34
CA ALA A 267 -16.03 24.70 19.29
C ALA A 267 -16.67 23.38 19.72
N PRO A 268 -17.86 23.02 19.21
CA PRO A 268 -18.44 21.71 19.39
C PRO A 268 -17.80 20.67 18.45
N VAL A 269 -17.54 19.48 18.98
CA VAL A 269 -17.27 18.26 18.21
C VAL A 269 -18.51 17.36 18.36
N ARG A 270 -19.34 17.27 17.32
CA ARG A 270 -20.57 16.51 17.37
C ARG A 270 -20.34 15.04 17.02
N LEU A 271 -20.93 14.14 17.81
CA LEU A 271 -20.97 12.72 17.57
C LEU A 271 -22.40 12.34 17.21
N GLU A 272 -22.62 11.98 15.96
CA GLU A 272 -23.95 11.71 15.44
C GLU A 272 -24.04 10.27 14.93
N ALA A 273 -25.15 9.61 15.22
CA ALA A 273 -25.42 8.29 14.67
C ALA A 273 -26.84 8.19 14.19
N SER A 274 -27.05 7.52 13.05
CA SER A 274 -28.39 7.28 12.53
C SER A 274 -28.49 6.00 11.71
N ARG A 275 -29.71 5.47 11.60
CA ARG A 275 -29.99 4.34 10.72
C ARG A 275 -30.15 4.85 9.29
N ALA A 276 -29.43 4.25 8.35
CA ALA A 276 -29.47 4.58 6.93
C ALA A 276 -29.72 3.30 6.10
N GLY A 277 -30.98 2.89 5.99
CA GLY A 277 -31.37 1.64 5.32
C GLY A 277 -30.78 0.42 6.01
N GLY A 278 -29.95 -0.38 5.32
CA GLY A 278 -29.22 -1.54 5.85
C GLY A 278 -27.92 -1.20 6.56
N TRP A 279 -27.64 0.08 6.83
CA TRP A 279 -26.42 0.59 7.41
C TRP A 279 -26.68 1.42 8.67
N VAL A 280 -25.68 1.53 9.51
CA VAL A 280 -25.60 2.53 10.58
C VAL A 280 -24.55 3.55 10.16
N ARG A 281 -24.95 4.81 10.10
CA ARG A 281 -24.07 5.95 9.85
C ARG A 281 -23.60 6.50 11.17
N LEU A 282 -22.28 6.67 11.32
CA LEU A 282 -21.64 7.36 12.43
C LEU A 282 -20.86 8.56 11.86
N ASP A 283 -21.19 9.76 12.29
CA ASP A 283 -20.55 11.00 11.87
C ASP A 283 -19.83 11.65 13.07
N VAL A 284 -18.56 12.00 12.89
CA VAL A 284 -17.80 12.86 13.80
C VAL A 284 -17.59 14.19 13.06
N VAL A 285 -18.20 15.24 13.60
CA VAL A 285 -18.27 16.56 12.95
C VAL A 285 -17.49 17.57 13.78
N ASP A 286 -16.47 18.17 13.19
CA ASP A 286 -15.66 19.24 13.78
C ASP A 286 -15.81 20.57 13.03
N GLN A 287 -15.34 21.65 13.65
CA GLN A 287 -15.33 22.99 13.06
C GLN A 287 -13.91 23.44 12.67
N GLY A 288 -13.05 22.50 12.29
CA GLY A 288 -11.72 22.78 11.80
C GLY A 288 -11.70 23.39 10.38
N PRO A 289 -10.52 23.49 9.77
CA PRO A 289 -10.35 24.06 8.43
C PRO A 289 -10.91 23.19 7.29
N GLY A 290 -11.41 21.99 7.60
CA GLY A 290 -11.86 21.04 6.59
C GLY A 290 -10.72 20.35 5.86
N ILE A 291 -11.06 19.51 4.88
CA ILE A 291 -10.13 18.76 4.04
C ILE A 291 -10.46 19.04 2.58
N ALA A 292 -9.46 19.50 1.82
CA ALA A 292 -9.60 19.79 0.40
C ALA A 292 -10.00 18.52 -0.40
N ALA A 293 -10.81 18.68 -1.43
CA ALA A 293 -11.40 17.55 -2.16
C ALA A 293 -10.35 16.59 -2.75
N ASP A 294 -9.23 17.12 -3.22
CA ASP A 294 -8.09 16.36 -3.75
C ASP A 294 -7.31 15.57 -2.69
N GLN A 295 -7.53 15.87 -1.40
CA GLN A 295 -6.85 15.23 -0.27
C GLN A 295 -7.74 14.22 0.47
N ARG A 296 -9.05 14.20 0.23
CA ARG A 296 -10.02 13.40 1.00
C ARG A 296 -9.78 11.90 0.98
N GLU A 297 -9.34 11.35 -0.14
CA GLU A 297 -8.96 9.94 -0.20
C GLU A 297 -7.58 9.69 0.43
N ARG A 298 -6.65 10.60 0.19
CA ARG A 298 -5.26 10.46 0.64
C ARG A 298 -5.08 10.57 2.14
N VAL A 299 -5.97 11.26 2.86
CA VAL A 299 -5.87 11.37 4.34
C VAL A 299 -6.03 10.03 5.06
N PHE A 300 -6.60 9.02 4.40
CA PHE A 300 -6.71 7.65 4.91
C PHE A 300 -5.52 6.77 4.52
N GLU A 301 -4.57 7.27 3.72
CA GLU A 301 -3.33 6.56 3.43
C GLU A 301 -2.43 6.54 4.68
N ARG A 302 -1.58 5.53 4.77
CA ARG A 302 -0.64 5.40 5.89
C ARG A 302 0.35 6.56 5.85
N PHE A 303 0.60 7.16 7.02
CA PHE A 303 1.52 8.30 7.19
C PHE A 303 1.15 9.57 6.41
N ALA A 304 -0.06 9.65 5.88
CA ALA A 304 -0.54 10.87 5.23
C ALA A 304 -0.57 12.01 6.25
N ARG A 305 0.08 13.13 5.91
CA ARG A 305 0.04 14.38 6.66
C ARG A 305 -0.58 15.43 5.76
N GLY A 306 -1.59 16.16 6.27
CA GLY A 306 -2.10 17.32 5.55
C GLY A 306 -0.99 18.38 5.43
N ASN A 307 -0.83 18.95 4.23
CA ASN A 307 0.04 20.10 3.97
C ASN A 307 -0.54 21.39 4.61
N THR A 308 -0.78 21.40 5.90
CA THR A 308 -1.08 22.67 6.59
C THR A 308 0.26 23.31 6.90
N PRO A 309 0.60 24.46 6.30
CA PRO A 309 1.82 25.19 6.67
C PRO A 309 1.74 25.49 8.16
N ALA A 310 2.80 25.15 8.89
CA ALA A 310 2.96 25.51 10.29
C ALA A 310 2.84 27.03 10.41
N ILE A 311 1.72 27.52 10.92
CA ILE A 311 1.58 28.93 11.32
C ILE A 311 2.51 29.08 12.51
N THR A 312 3.64 29.72 12.22
CA THR A 312 4.59 30.35 13.16
C THR A 312 4.65 29.79 14.59
N GLY A 313 5.68 29.00 14.87
CA GLY A 313 6.26 28.92 16.23
C GLY A 313 5.67 27.89 17.20
N GLN A 314 4.60 27.17 16.89
CA GLN A 314 4.16 26.05 17.70
C GLN A 314 4.78 24.76 17.18
N ILE A 315 5.53 24.09 18.04
CA ILE A 315 6.00 22.71 17.82
C ILE A 315 4.76 21.91 17.41
N SER A 316 4.68 21.58 16.12
CA SER A 316 3.62 20.75 15.57
C SER A 316 3.61 19.45 16.39
N THR A 317 2.65 19.30 17.29
CA THR A 317 2.33 18.03 17.98
C THR A 317 1.75 17.09 16.93
N GLY A 318 2.61 16.72 15.98
CA GLY A 318 2.29 15.94 14.79
C GLY A 318 1.71 14.59 15.19
N GLY A 319 0.53 14.30 14.69
CA GLY A 319 -0.01 12.93 14.71
C GLY A 319 0.87 12.03 13.87
N THR A 320 0.88 10.75 14.22
CA THR A 320 1.69 9.71 13.55
C THR A 320 1.31 9.48 12.08
N GLY A 321 0.21 10.10 11.60
CA GLY A 321 -0.34 9.82 10.27
C GLY A 321 -0.94 8.40 10.13
N LEU A 322 -1.04 7.67 11.24
CA LEU A 322 -1.58 6.31 11.27
C LEU A 322 -3.04 6.25 11.72
N GLY A 323 -3.53 7.28 12.44
CA GLY A 323 -4.88 7.23 13.03
C GLY A 323 -5.99 7.00 12.02
N LEU A 324 -6.02 7.75 10.91
CA LEU A 324 -7.07 7.60 9.89
C LEU A 324 -6.91 6.33 9.06
N SER A 325 -5.70 5.84 8.84
CA SER A 325 -5.49 4.54 8.17
C SER A 325 -5.99 3.36 9.02
N ILE A 326 -5.86 3.45 10.36
CA ILE A 326 -6.43 2.49 11.30
C ILE A 326 -7.96 2.54 11.26
N VAL A 327 -8.54 3.75 11.22
CA VAL A 327 -9.99 3.92 11.05
C VAL A 327 -10.46 3.21 9.79
N ARG A 328 -9.84 3.48 8.64
CA ARG A 328 -10.20 2.83 7.37
C ARG A 328 -10.10 1.30 7.46
N TRP A 329 -9.04 0.81 8.06
CA TRP A 329 -8.87 -0.63 8.25
C TRP A 329 -9.95 -1.26 9.14
N ALA A 330 -10.14 -0.73 10.35
CA ALA A 330 -11.10 -1.29 11.29
C ALA A 330 -12.53 -1.26 10.73
N VAL A 331 -12.89 -0.19 10.02
CA VAL A 331 -14.16 -0.06 9.31
C VAL A 331 -14.28 -1.09 8.18
N THR A 332 -13.23 -1.29 7.38
CA THR A 332 -13.20 -2.30 6.31
C THR A 332 -13.32 -3.72 6.85
N LEU A 333 -12.71 -4.04 8.00
CA LEU A 333 -12.88 -5.33 8.67
C LEU A 333 -14.34 -5.63 9.01
N HIS A 334 -15.12 -4.60 9.36
CA HIS A 334 -16.56 -4.70 9.62
C HIS A 334 -17.40 -4.71 8.35
N GLY A 335 -16.79 -4.69 7.15
CA GLY A 335 -17.48 -4.58 5.86
C GLY A 335 -18.08 -3.21 5.61
N GLY A 336 -17.57 -2.18 6.28
CA GLY A 336 -18.02 -0.79 6.18
C GLY A 336 -17.15 0.07 5.27
N THR A 337 -17.49 1.36 5.21
CA THR A 337 -16.76 2.41 4.50
C THR A 337 -16.57 3.64 5.38
N VAL A 338 -15.46 4.36 5.17
CA VAL A 338 -15.20 5.66 5.80
C VAL A 338 -14.85 6.68 4.73
N GLU A 339 -15.39 7.88 4.89
CA GLU A 339 -15.18 8.98 3.94
C GLU A 339 -15.15 10.33 4.67
N VAL A 340 -14.62 11.35 4.00
CA VAL A 340 -14.78 12.76 4.37
C VAL A 340 -16.02 13.26 3.64
N ALA A 341 -17.11 13.46 4.37
CA ALA A 341 -18.36 13.95 3.79
C ALA A 341 -18.28 15.44 3.42
N ASP A 342 -19.03 15.83 2.39
CA ASP A 342 -19.16 17.24 2.04
C ASP A 342 -19.88 18.01 3.15
N THR A 343 -19.26 19.09 3.59
CA THR A 343 -19.82 19.99 4.61
C THR A 343 -19.46 21.44 4.24
N PRO A 344 -20.37 22.39 4.45
CA PRO A 344 -20.08 23.80 4.12
C PRO A 344 -19.00 24.41 5.00
N THR A 345 -18.81 23.91 6.22
CA THR A 345 -17.81 24.39 7.18
C THR A 345 -17.31 23.22 8.03
N GLY A 346 -16.03 23.24 8.40
CA GLY A 346 -15.43 22.22 9.23
C GLY A 346 -15.12 20.92 8.47
N CYS A 347 -15.06 19.82 9.20
CA CYS A 347 -14.87 18.49 8.65
C CYS A 347 -15.90 17.52 9.23
N THR A 348 -16.42 16.65 8.39
CA THR A 348 -17.29 15.53 8.78
C THR A 348 -16.65 14.23 8.35
N MET A 349 -16.21 13.45 9.33
CA MET A 349 -15.76 12.08 9.10
C MET A 349 -16.94 11.13 9.24
N ARG A 350 -17.34 10.52 8.14
CA ARG A 350 -18.48 9.61 8.03
C ARG A 350 -18.04 8.18 7.98
N VAL A 351 -18.57 7.36 8.86
CA VAL A 351 -18.39 5.91 8.89
C VAL A 351 -19.74 5.23 8.62
N MET A 352 -19.75 4.30 7.69
CA MET A 352 -20.91 3.48 7.35
C MET A 352 -20.62 2.04 7.72
N LEU A 353 -21.39 1.46 8.63
CA LEU A 353 -21.24 0.06 9.07
C LEU A 353 -22.53 -0.72 8.81
N PRO A 354 -22.45 -2.02 8.43
CA PRO A 354 -23.65 -2.84 8.22
C PRO A 354 -24.49 -2.95 9.49
N SER A 355 -25.81 -2.73 9.38
CA SER A 355 -26.73 -2.85 10.53
C SER A 355 -27.08 -4.29 10.89
N ARG A 356 -26.62 -5.27 10.13
CA ARG A 356 -26.82 -6.71 10.37
C ARG A 356 -25.51 -7.43 10.26
N ARG A 357 -25.34 -8.51 11.05
CA ARG A 357 -24.19 -9.41 10.91
C ARG A 357 -24.12 -9.92 9.47
N GLN A 358 -23.06 -9.59 8.78
CA GLN A 358 -22.77 -10.27 7.51
C GLN A 358 -22.27 -11.68 7.88
N SER A 359 -22.98 -12.72 7.43
CA SER A 359 -22.42 -14.06 7.41
C SER A 359 -21.20 -13.99 6.49
N ARG A 360 -20.00 -14.22 7.07
CA ARG A 360 -18.73 -14.28 6.32
C ARG A 360 -18.94 -15.26 5.16
N PRO A 361 -18.73 -14.88 3.90
CA PRO A 361 -18.63 -15.88 2.86
C PRO A 361 -17.50 -16.81 3.28
N ALA A 362 -17.78 -18.12 3.36
CA ALA A 362 -16.79 -19.14 3.63
C ALA A 362 -15.63 -18.86 2.66
N THR A 363 -14.44 -18.60 3.21
CA THR A 363 -13.22 -18.39 2.42
C THR A 363 -13.02 -19.62 1.59
N GLY A 364 -13.48 -19.57 0.34
CA GLY A 364 -13.18 -20.57 -0.66
C GLY A 364 -11.69 -20.60 -0.86
N ALA A 365 -11.11 -21.75 -0.68
CA ALA A 365 -9.74 -22.09 -1.02
C ALA A 365 -9.43 -21.56 -2.44
N PHE A 366 -8.36 -20.79 -2.56
CA PHE A 366 -7.60 -20.62 -3.78
C PHE A 366 -6.17 -21.08 -3.54
#